data_491339b296e0b1bfcfdf4dac20458b6d
#
_entry.id   491339b296e0b1bfcfdf4dac20458b6d
#
_cell.length_a   1.000
_cell.length_b   1.000
_cell.length_c   1.000
_cell.angle_alpha   90.00
_cell.angle_beta   90.00
_cell.angle_gamma   90.00
#
_symmetry.space_group_name_H-M   'P 1'
#
loop_
_entity.id
_entity.type
_entity.pdbx_description
1 polymer ?
#
loop_
_entity_poly.entity_id
_entity_poly.type
_entity_poly.pdbx_seq_one_letter_code
_entity_poly.pdbx_strand_id
1 'polypeptide(L)'
;QTTKMSRAVSQLEHIYNSLNTDFFAGELPTPIITVQSKPGTYGHCTTAKVWQRKDSSTYELNIAAEVLNYPIEETLDTMLHEMVHLYCREHGIKEVSRGGKYHNGKFKAIAKTHGLTCVPCGQYGWNTTPGDNLVEYALSKGWNEIQIGRSSLPPIIRTGAGGAAQPGAGTTPGGKRPSST
;
A
#
# COMPACT_ATOMS: atom_id res chain seq x y z
N GLN A 1 16.17 5.45 -22.94
CA GLN A 1 16.31 6.53 -21.92
C GLN A 1 16.29 5.89 -20.55
N THR A 2 17.31 6.19 -19.74
CA THR A 2 17.32 5.71 -18.33
C THR A 2 16.22 6.42 -17.53
N THR A 3 15.28 5.66 -16.95
CA THR A 3 14.25 6.22 -16.09
C THR A 3 14.87 6.60 -14.75
N LYS A 4 14.68 7.85 -14.32
CA LYS A 4 15.16 8.35 -13.03
C LYS A 4 14.09 8.13 -11.96
N MET A 5 14.50 7.80 -10.73
CA MET A 5 13.58 7.66 -9.58
C MET A 5 12.73 8.92 -9.36
N SER A 6 13.30 10.10 -9.55
CA SER A 6 12.56 11.37 -9.46
C SER A 6 11.35 11.43 -10.41
N ARG A 7 11.48 10.84 -11.61
CA ARG A 7 10.37 10.77 -12.56
C ARG A 7 9.27 9.82 -12.09
N ALA A 8 9.64 8.67 -11.54
CA ALA A 8 8.69 7.71 -10.99
C ALA A 8 7.93 8.32 -9.80
N VAL A 9 8.61 8.99 -8.88
CA VAL A 9 7.97 9.67 -7.74
C VAL A 9 7.04 10.78 -8.22
N SER A 10 7.47 11.61 -9.18
CA SER A 10 6.62 12.66 -9.76
C SER A 10 5.36 12.08 -10.41
N GLN A 11 5.46 10.95 -11.10
CA GLN A 11 4.31 10.26 -11.67
C GLN A 11 3.36 9.73 -10.58
N LEU A 12 3.90 9.15 -9.50
CA LEU A 12 3.11 8.70 -8.37
C LEU A 12 2.41 9.86 -7.64
N GLU A 13 3.06 11.01 -7.49
CA GLU A 13 2.45 12.22 -6.94
C GLU A 13 1.28 12.70 -7.81
N HIS A 14 1.46 12.69 -9.13
CA HIS A 14 0.39 13.02 -10.06
C HIS A 14 -0.79 12.04 -9.98
N ILE A 15 -0.51 10.75 -9.89
CA ILE A 15 -1.52 9.70 -9.68
C ILE A 15 -2.27 9.95 -8.36
N TYR A 16 -1.56 10.20 -7.26
CA TYR A 16 -2.17 10.49 -5.96
C TYR A 16 -3.14 11.67 -6.05
N ASN A 17 -2.72 12.78 -6.64
CA ASN A 17 -3.56 13.98 -6.75
C ASN A 17 -4.81 13.72 -7.58
N SER A 18 -4.69 12.96 -8.68
CA SER A 18 -5.83 12.59 -9.51
C SER A 18 -6.80 11.68 -8.77
N LEU A 19 -6.28 10.65 -8.08
CA LEU A 19 -7.10 9.75 -7.26
C LEU A 19 -7.78 10.48 -6.10
N ASN A 20 -7.09 11.41 -5.46
CA ASN A 20 -7.68 12.24 -4.41
C ASN A 20 -8.85 13.06 -4.93
N THR A 21 -8.66 13.72 -6.06
CA THR A 21 -9.73 14.52 -6.69
C THR A 21 -10.92 13.65 -7.08
N ASP A 22 -10.68 12.53 -7.76
CA ASP A 22 -11.73 11.75 -8.43
C ASP A 22 -12.43 10.74 -7.50
N PHE A 23 -11.73 10.23 -6.48
CA PHE A 23 -12.28 9.21 -5.57
C PHE A 23 -12.52 9.71 -4.14
N PHE A 24 -11.89 10.81 -3.72
CA PHE A 24 -12.00 11.36 -2.36
C PHE A 24 -12.43 12.84 -2.34
N ALA A 25 -12.93 13.36 -3.46
CA ALA A 25 -13.36 14.77 -3.59
C ALA A 25 -12.28 15.80 -3.18
N GLY A 26 -11.01 15.44 -3.26
CA GLY A 26 -9.88 16.30 -2.92
C GLY A 26 -9.65 16.52 -1.42
N GLU A 27 -10.32 15.76 -0.55
CA GLU A 27 -10.30 16.04 0.90
C GLU A 27 -9.06 15.50 1.64
N LEU A 28 -8.30 14.58 1.04
CA LEU A 28 -7.15 14.00 1.71
C LEU A 28 -5.95 14.95 1.72
N PRO A 29 -5.19 15.00 2.84
CA PRO A 29 -3.94 15.75 2.89
C PRO A 29 -2.90 15.15 1.94
N THR A 30 -2.00 15.99 1.43
CA THR A 30 -0.92 15.54 0.55
C THR A 30 0.22 14.93 1.38
N PRO A 31 0.50 13.62 1.24
CA PRO A 31 1.61 12.97 1.91
C PRO A 31 2.93 13.22 1.18
N ILE A 32 4.04 12.84 1.79
CA ILE A 32 5.29 12.60 1.06
C ILE A 32 5.21 11.20 0.46
N ILE A 33 5.35 11.10 -0.86
CA ILE A 33 5.39 9.82 -1.56
C ILE A 33 6.82 9.29 -1.54
N THR A 34 6.99 8.04 -1.12
CA THR A 34 8.28 7.34 -1.13
C THR A 34 8.18 6.03 -1.89
N VAL A 35 9.31 5.56 -2.41
CA VAL A 35 9.42 4.27 -3.09
C VAL A 35 10.53 3.49 -2.42
N GLN A 36 10.14 2.54 -1.60
CA GLN A 36 11.07 1.67 -0.87
C GLN A 36 10.54 0.25 -0.82
N SER A 37 11.44 -0.72 -0.93
CA SER A 37 11.07 -2.11 -0.69
C SER A 37 10.82 -2.34 0.79
N LYS A 38 9.67 -2.95 1.09
CA LYS A 38 9.34 -3.43 2.41
C LYS A 38 8.80 -4.86 2.29
N PRO A 39 9.55 -5.86 2.76
CA PRO A 39 9.12 -7.25 2.64
C PRO A 39 7.71 -7.46 3.20
N GLY A 40 6.87 -8.16 2.43
CA GLY A 40 5.52 -8.51 2.85
C GLY A 40 4.46 -7.43 2.63
N THR A 41 4.78 -6.26 2.04
CA THR A 41 3.77 -5.23 1.75
C THR A 41 3.92 -4.65 0.34
N TYR A 42 2.82 -4.29 -0.30
CA TYR A 42 2.82 -3.51 -1.55
C TYR A 42 2.98 -2.00 -1.30
N GLY A 43 2.51 -1.54 -0.17
CA GLY A 43 2.62 -0.16 0.27
C GLY A 43 2.34 0.00 1.75
N HIS A 44 2.50 1.19 2.26
CA HIS A 44 2.01 1.56 3.59
C HIS A 44 1.84 3.07 3.69
N CYS A 45 0.91 3.48 4.54
CA CYS A 45 0.77 4.87 4.96
C CYS A 45 1.09 4.96 6.45
N THR A 46 1.89 5.94 6.86
CA THR A 46 2.26 6.10 8.28
C THR A 46 1.03 6.43 9.12
N THR A 47 1.01 5.94 10.36
CA THR A 47 -0.10 6.17 11.29
C THR A 47 -0.06 7.57 11.94
N ALA A 48 1.05 8.27 11.81
CA ALA A 48 1.27 9.62 12.29
C ALA A 48 1.95 10.47 11.22
N LYS A 49 1.90 11.78 11.37
CA LYS A 49 2.60 12.73 10.51
C LYS A 49 4.08 12.72 10.88
N VAL A 50 4.88 11.98 10.13
CA VAL A 50 6.30 11.72 10.43
C VAL A 50 7.24 12.71 9.74
N TRP A 51 6.79 13.36 8.67
CA TRP A 51 7.57 14.39 8.00
C TRP A 51 7.27 15.76 8.61
N GLN A 52 8.32 16.42 9.10
CA GLN A 52 8.24 17.71 9.75
C GLN A 52 8.81 18.80 8.83
N ARG A 53 8.07 19.89 8.68
CA ARG A 53 8.53 21.15 8.12
C ARG A 53 8.44 22.22 9.21
N LYS A 54 9.01 23.39 8.97
CA LYS A 54 9.04 24.49 9.97
C LYS A 54 7.67 24.75 10.59
N ASP A 55 6.61 24.77 9.77
CA ASP A 55 5.26 25.16 10.19
C ASP A 55 4.19 24.10 9.87
N SER A 56 4.60 22.90 9.48
CA SER A 56 3.66 21.83 9.09
C SER A 56 4.25 20.44 9.24
N SER A 57 3.37 19.46 9.33
CA SER A 57 3.74 18.06 9.32
C SER A 57 2.82 17.27 8.39
N THR A 58 3.32 16.19 7.79
CA THR A 58 2.54 15.35 6.89
C THR A 58 2.87 13.88 7.03
N TYR A 59 1.99 13.06 6.49
CA TYR A 59 2.13 11.60 6.42
C TYR A 59 3.16 11.20 5.36
N GLU A 60 3.65 9.97 5.46
CA GLU A 60 4.35 9.27 4.38
C GLU A 60 3.43 8.20 3.79
N LEU A 61 3.38 8.15 2.47
CA LEU A 61 2.77 7.08 1.72
C LEU A 61 3.84 6.41 0.87
N ASN A 62 4.17 5.17 1.20
CA ASN A 62 5.17 4.39 0.50
C ASN A 62 4.51 3.41 -0.48
N ILE A 63 5.01 3.36 -1.69
CA ILE A 63 4.72 2.29 -2.66
C ILE A 63 5.96 1.41 -2.75
N ALA A 64 5.79 0.10 -2.61
CA ALA A 64 6.90 -0.83 -2.73
C ALA A 64 7.48 -0.78 -4.16
N ALA A 65 8.81 -0.76 -4.26
CA ALA A 65 9.49 -0.64 -5.55
C ALA A 65 9.14 -1.80 -6.51
N GLU A 66 8.80 -2.96 -5.96
CA GLU A 66 8.39 -4.15 -6.72
C GLU A 66 7.04 -3.96 -7.42
N VAL A 67 6.13 -3.17 -6.83
CA VAL A 67 4.80 -2.89 -7.42
C VAL A 67 4.92 -2.14 -8.74
N LEU A 68 5.95 -1.34 -8.90
CA LEU A 68 6.19 -0.56 -10.12
C LEU A 68 6.50 -1.42 -11.34
N ASN A 69 6.78 -2.71 -11.17
CA ASN A 69 6.94 -3.69 -12.25
C ASN A 69 5.63 -4.34 -12.70
N TYR A 70 4.57 -4.16 -11.94
CA TYR A 70 3.26 -4.72 -12.27
C TYR A 70 2.47 -3.78 -13.17
N PRO A 71 1.38 -4.25 -13.79
CA PRO A 71 0.45 -3.40 -14.53
C PRO A 71 0.02 -2.18 -13.70
N ILE A 72 -0.24 -1.06 -14.36
CA ILE A 72 -0.52 0.23 -13.70
C ILE A 72 -1.69 0.15 -12.72
N GLU A 73 -2.70 -0.66 -13.00
CA GLU A 73 -3.86 -0.87 -12.13
C GLU A 73 -3.48 -1.44 -10.76
N GLU A 74 -2.40 -2.19 -10.65
CA GLU A 74 -1.86 -2.67 -9.36
C GLU A 74 -1.28 -1.51 -8.53
N THR A 75 -0.64 -0.56 -9.18
CA THR A 75 -0.18 0.67 -8.53
C THR A 75 -1.35 1.53 -8.08
N LEU A 76 -2.39 1.66 -8.92
CA LEU A 76 -3.60 2.41 -8.56
C LEU A 76 -4.33 1.77 -7.39
N ASP A 77 -4.53 0.45 -7.40
CA ASP A 77 -5.16 -0.27 -6.31
C ASP A 77 -4.35 -0.15 -5.00
N THR A 78 -3.03 -0.31 -5.09
CA THR A 78 -2.16 -0.14 -3.92
C THR A 78 -2.24 1.27 -3.35
N MET A 79 -2.19 2.29 -4.19
CA MET A 79 -2.28 3.68 -3.75
C MET A 79 -3.65 4.00 -3.14
N LEU A 80 -4.75 3.59 -3.78
CA LEU A 80 -6.10 3.77 -3.24
C LEU A 80 -6.29 3.03 -1.91
N HIS A 81 -5.72 1.83 -1.77
CA HIS A 81 -5.73 1.07 -0.52
C HIS A 81 -5.12 1.89 0.63
N GLU A 82 -3.94 2.47 0.40
CA GLU A 82 -3.28 3.31 1.40
C GLU A 82 -4.03 4.63 1.63
N MET A 83 -4.67 5.18 0.60
CA MET A 83 -5.51 6.37 0.73
C MET A 83 -6.77 6.11 1.57
N VAL A 84 -7.35 4.91 1.52
CA VAL A 84 -8.44 4.51 2.42
C VAL A 84 -7.99 4.53 3.89
N HIS A 85 -6.78 4.06 4.19
CA HIS A 85 -6.22 4.16 5.54
C HIS A 85 -6.05 5.62 5.96
N LEU A 86 -5.56 6.47 5.07
CA LEU A 86 -5.41 7.90 5.33
C LEU A 86 -6.77 8.56 5.58
N TYR A 87 -7.76 8.26 4.75
CA TYR A 87 -9.15 8.71 4.94
C TYR A 87 -9.69 8.32 6.31
N CYS A 88 -9.56 7.07 6.67
CA CYS A 88 -10.05 6.57 7.96
C CYS A 88 -9.37 7.27 9.14
N ARG A 89 -8.07 7.58 9.05
CA ARG A 89 -7.35 8.34 10.08
C ARG A 89 -7.86 9.76 10.22
N GLU A 90 -8.02 10.48 9.13
CA GLU A 90 -8.54 11.85 9.13
C GLU A 90 -9.98 11.93 9.68
N HIS A 91 -10.76 10.84 9.54
CA HIS A 91 -12.14 10.75 10.03
C HIS A 91 -12.30 9.99 11.36
N GLY A 92 -11.21 9.58 12.01
CA GLY A 92 -11.27 8.84 13.28
C GLY A 92 -11.94 7.46 13.17
N ILE A 93 -11.92 6.84 11.98
CA ILE A 93 -12.51 5.53 11.72
C ILE A 93 -11.49 4.45 12.03
N LYS A 94 -11.84 3.50 12.89
CA LYS A 94 -10.98 2.34 13.20
C LYS A 94 -11.26 1.21 12.20
N GLU A 95 -10.54 1.22 11.11
CA GLU A 95 -10.67 0.30 9.97
C GLU A 95 -9.82 -0.96 10.09
N VAL A 96 -8.85 -0.95 11.04
CA VAL A 96 -7.99 -2.11 11.32
C VAL A 96 -8.17 -2.59 12.75
N SER A 97 -7.93 -3.88 12.96
CA SER A 97 -7.99 -4.57 14.23
C SER A 97 -6.76 -5.45 14.45
N ARG A 98 -6.66 -6.15 15.55
CA ARG A 98 -5.55 -7.08 15.87
C ARG A 98 -4.17 -6.45 15.72
N GLY A 99 -3.98 -5.26 16.29
CA GLY A 99 -2.71 -4.53 16.22
C GLY A 99 -2.35 -4.04 14.81
N GLY A 100 -3.36 -3.70 14.00
CA GLY A 100 -3.17 -3.18 12.65
C GLY A 100 -3.00 -4.24 11.56
N LYS A 101 -3.18 -5.52 11.90
CA LYS A 101 -2.97 -6.63 10.96
C LYS A 101 -4.24 -7.13 10.27
N TYR A 102 -5.40 -6.66 10.69
CA TYR A 102 -6.69 -7.15 10.22
C TYR A 102 -7.55 -6.00 9.70
N HIS A 103 -7.81 -5.98 8.39
CA HIS A 103 -8.77 -5.06 7.79
C HIS A 103 -10.19 -5.53 8.11
N ASN A 104 -10.90 -4.74 8.88
CA ASN A 104 -12.25 -5.11 9.34
C ASN A 104 -13.35 -4.69 8.35
N GLY A 105 -14.61 -4.88 8.74
CA GLY A 105 -15.76 -4.52 7.90
C GLY A 105 -15.86 -3.02 7.57
N LYS A 106 -15.33 -2.14 8.42
CA LYS A 106 -15.28 -0.69 8.15
C LYS A 106 -14.31 -0.39 7.01
N PHE A 107 -13.13 -1.01 7.02
CA PHE A 107 -12.20 -0.92 5.89
C PHE A 107 -12.90 -1.29 4.59
N LYS A 108 -13.53 -2.49 4.55
CA LYS A 108 -14.26 -2.95 3.36
C LYS A 108 -15.31 -1.95 2.88
N ALA A 109 -16.12 -1.42 3.80
CA ALA A 109 -17.18 -0.48 3.46
C ALA A 109 -16.61 0.80 2.83
N ILE A 110 -15.61 1.41 3.47
CA ILE A 110 -14.95 2.63 2.97
C ILE A 110 -14.23 2.36 1.64
N ALA A 111 -13.48 1.27 1.54
CA ALA A 111 -12.77 0.90 0.31
C ALA A 111 -13.74 0.77 -0.88
N LYS A 112 -14.88 0.12 -0.68
CA LYS A 112 -15.90 -0.02 -1.75
C LYS A 112 -16.51 1.31 -2.16
N THR A 113 -16.77 2.22 -1.23
CA THR A 113 -17.31 3.56 -1.57
C THR A 113 -16.30 4.41 -2.34
N HIS A 114 -15.00 4.10 -2.23
CA HIS A 114 -13.93 4.78 -2.94
C HIS A 114 -13.36 3.97 -4.12
N GLY A 115 -14.18 3.13 -4.74
CA GLY A 115 -13.87 2.48 -6.02
C GLY A 115 -12.99 1.23 -5.95
N LEU A 116 -12.71 0.70 -4.76
CA LEU A 116 -11.91 -0.51 -4.59
C LEU A 116 -12.76 -1.78 -4.60
N THR A 117 -12.25 -2.81 -5.24
CA THR A 117 -12.78 -4.17 -5.15
C THR A 117 -12.18 -4.88 -3.96
N CYS A 118 -13.02 -5.36 -3.04
CA CYS A 118 -12.57 -6.03 -1.82
C CYS A 118 -12.76 -7.54 -1.92
N VAL A 119 -11.74 -8.28 -1.52
CA VAL A 119 -11.73 -9.74 -1.45
C VAL A 119 -11.38 -10.21 -0.04
N PRO A 120 -11.93 -11.33 0.44
CA PRO A 120 -11.54 -11.89 1.73
C PRO A 120 -10.09 -12.39 1.69
N CYS A 121 -9.35 -12.15 2.77
CA CYS A 121 -7.94 -12.51 2.91
C CYS A 121 -7.67 -13.26 4.23
N GLY A 122 -8.46 -14.26 4.54
CA GLY A 122 -8.29 -15.15 5.70
C GLY A 122 -8.03 -14.40 7.01
N GLN A 123 -6.91 -14.68 7.64
CA GLN A 123 -6.51 -14.08 8.93
C GLN A 123 -6.26 -12.56 8.88
N TYR A 124 -6.15 -11.98 7.69
CA TYR A 124 -5.92 -10.54 7.48
C TYR A 124 -7.20 -9.76 7.19
N GLY A 125 -8.35 -10.43 7.16
CA GLY A 125 -9.66 -9.82 6.96
C GLY A 125 -9.96 -9.53 5.50
N TRP A 126 -10.06 -8.26 5.12
CA TRP A 126 -10.32 -7.83 3.76
C TRP A 126 -9.08 -7.29 3.09
N ASN A 127 -8.89 -7.63 1.84
CA ASN A 127 -7.86 -7.07 0.97
C ASN A 127 -8.51 -6.42 -0.24
N THR A 128 -7.72 -5.70 -1.03
CA THR A 128 -8.16 -5.11 -2.30
C THR A 128 -7.46 -5.78 -3.47
N THR A 129 -8.09 -5.71 -4.62
CA THR A 129 -7.57 -6.17 -5.90
C THR A 129 -8.03 -5.21 -6.99
N PRO A 130 -7.25 -4.98 -8.04
CA PRO A 130 -7.69 -4.14 -9.15
C PRO A 130 -8.98 -4.68 -9.78
N GLY A 131 -9.98 -3.80 -9.90
CA GLY A 131 -11.18 -4.07 -10.67
C GLY A 131 -11.07 -3.45 -12.08
N ASP A 132 -11.98 -3.82 -12.96
CA ASP A 132 -12.02 -3.29 -14.34
C ASP A 132 -12.12 -1.76 -14.36
N ASN A 133 -12.78 -1.16 -13.37
CA ASN A 133 -12.89 0.29 -13.23
C ASN A 133 -11.52 0.98 -13.09
N LEU A 134 -10.52 0.35 -12.48
CA LEU A 134 -9.18 0.93 -12.38
C LEU A 134 -8.42 0.82 -13.70
N VAL A 135 -8.63 -0.25 -14.46
CA VAL A 135 -8.09 -0.39 -15.82
C VAL A 135 -8.68 0.71 -16.73
N GLU A 136 -9.99 0.87 -16.72
CA GLU A 136 -10.70 1.92 -17.48
C GLU A 136 -10.24 3.32 -17.05
N TYR A 137 -10.08 3.54 -15.75
CA TYR A 137 -9.59 4.81 -15.22
C TYR A 137 -8.16 5.12 -15.71
N ALA A 138 -7.24 4.16 -15.66
CA ALA A 138 -5.89 4.33 -16.17
C ALA A 138 -5.89 4.66 -17.67
N LEU A 139 -6.69 3.96 -18.45
CA LEU A 139 -6.85 4.22 -19.89
C LEU A 139 -7.40 5.63 -20.15
N SER A 140 -8.41 6.07 -19.40
CA SER A 140 -9.00 7.41 -19.53
C SER A 140 -8.00 8.54 -19.23
N LYS A 141 -7.02 8.28 -18.36
CA LYS A 141 -5.95 9.23 -18.01
C LYS A 141 -4.73 9.12 -18.95
N GLY A 142 -4.69 8.13 -19.83
CA GLY A 142 -3.54 7.86 -20.68
C GLY A 142 -2.32 7.39 -19.92
N TRP A 143 -2.50 6.75 -18.78
CA TRP A 143 -1.41 6.26 -17.97
C TRP A 143 -0.94 4.89 -18.45
N ASN A 144 0.36 4.81 -18.64
CA ASN A 144 1.09 3.58 -18.90
C ASN A 144 1.82 3.12 -17.65
N GLU A 145 2.45 1.95 -17.75
CA GLU A 145 3.31 1.41 -16.69
C GLU A 145 4.38 2.43 -16.26
N ILE A 146 4.69 2.43 -14.97
CA ILE A 146 5.85 3.11 -14.43
C ILE A 146 7.05 2.24 -14.79
N GLN A 147 7.80 2.64 -15.81
CA GLN A 147 8.90 1.85 -16.39
C GLN A 147 10.16 1.83 -15.50
N ILE A 148 9.98 1.64 -14.22
CA ILE A 148 11.05 1.41 -13.27
C ILE A 148 10.51 0.54 -12.15
N GLY A 149 11.24 -0.48 -11.77
CA GLY A 149 10.87 -1.37 -10.70
C GLY A 149 12.06 -2.17 -10.22
N ARG A 150 11.86 -2.88 -9.14
CA ARG A 150 12.84 -3.78 -8.56
C ARG A 150 12.42 -5.22 -8.82
N SER A 151 13.38 -6.12 -8.98
CA SER A 151 13.12 -7.55 -9.13
C SER A 151 12.20 -8.06 -8.02
N SER A 152 11.21 -8.85 -8.42
CA SER A 152 10.15 -9.34 -7.52
C SER A 152 10.74 -10.13 -6.35
N LEU A 153 10.25 -9.82 -5.17
CA LEU A 153 10.30 -10.73 -4.03
C LEU A 153 9.14 -11.74 -4.12
N PRO A 154 9.14 -12.81 -3.31
CA PRO A 154 8.04 -13.77 -3.25
C PRO A 154 6.68 -13.09 -3.04
N PRO A 155 5.57 -13.80 -3.31
CA PRO A 155 4.22 -13.24 -3.21
C PRO A 155 4.01 -12.45 -1.93
N ILE A 156 3.55 -11.22 -2.08
CA ILE A 156 3.38 -10.28 -0.98
C ILE A 156 1.92 -10.36 -0.50
N ILE A 157 1.75 -10.55 0.79
CA ILE A 157 0.43 -10.46 1.42
C ILE A 157 0.22 -9.02 1.86
N ARG A 158 -0.84 -8.38 1.39
CA ARG A 158 -1.22 -7.05 1.86
C ARG A 158 -1.73 -7.14 3.30
N THR A 159 -1.00 -6.54 4.20
CA THR A 159 -1.38 -6.43 5.62
C THR A 159 -1.89 -5.03 5.92
N GLY A 160 -2.66 -4.89 6.99
CA GLY A 160 -3.16 -3.60 7.44
C GLY A 160 -2.05 -2.59 7.73
N ALA A 161 -2.39 -1.32 7.73
CA ALA A 161 -1.48 -0.21 7.93
C ALA A 161 -0.64 -0.38 9.22
N GLY A 162 0.67 -0.39 9.06
CA GLY A 162 1.64 -0.45 10.16
C GLY A 162 2.06 -1.85 10.64
N GLY A 163 1.46 -2.91 10.09
CA GLY A 163 1.85 -4.28 10.43
C GLY A 163 2.99 -4.77 9.52
N ALA A 164 4.26 -4.60 9.91
CA ALA A 164 5.32 -5.38 9.31
C ALA A 164 5.08 -6.86 9.66
N ALA A 165 4.85 -7.71 8.67
CA ALA A 165 4.96 -9.14 8.89
C ALA A 165 6.43 -9.41 9.27
N GLN A 166 6.69 -9.77 10.53
CA GLN A 166 8.00 -10.32 10.87
C GLN A 166 8.21 -11.58 10.03
N PRO A 167 9.38 -11.76 9.43
CA PRO A 167 9.75 -13.04 8.84
C PRO A 167 9.62 -14.08 9.96
N GLY A 168 8.85 -15.12 9.73
CA GLY A 168 8.75 -16.23 10.66
C GLY A 168 10.17 -16.72 10.96
N ALA A 169 10.49 -16.80 12.25
CA ALA A 169 11.73 -17.39 12.71
C ALA A 169 11.84 -18.78 12.09
N GLY A 170 12.81 -18.97 11.23
CA GLY A 170 13.13 -20.28 10.67
C GLY A 170 13.39 -21.23 11.84
N THR A 171 12.56 -22.24 11.96
CA THR A 171 12.83 -23.38 12.85
C THR A 171 14.09 -24.06 12.37
N THR A 172 15.17 -23.84 13.11
CA THR A 172 16.39 -24.63 12.98
C THR A 172 16.04 -26.10 13.27
N PRO A 173 16.38 -27.05 12.40
CA PRO A 173 16.21 -28.46 12.74
C PRO A 173 17.14 -28.79 13.92
N GLY A 174 16.57 -29.20 15.02
CA GLY A 174 17.30 -29.63 16.19
C GLY A 174 18.21 -30.81 15.88
N GLY A 175 19.51 -30.59 15.88
CA GLY A 175 20.50 -31.62 15.86
C GLY A 175 20.41 -32.45 17.16
N LYS A 176 20.08 -33.73 17.05
CA LYS A 176 20.20 -34.71 18.12
C LYS A 176 21.65 -34.78 18.54
N ARG A 177 21.97 -34.50 19.81
CA ARG A 177 23.24 -34.88 20.44
C ARG A 177 23.25 -36.40 20.63
N PRO A 178 24.37 -37.09 20.35
CA PRO A 178 24.54 -38.48 20.75
C PRO A 178 24.80 -38.57 22.25
N SER A 179 24.12 -39.50 22.88
CA SER A 179 24.37 -39.91 24.29
C SER A 179 25.68 -40.63 24.35
N SER A 180 26.61 -40.15 25.17
CA SER A 180 27.79 -40.92 25.60
C SER A 180 27.48 -41.70 26.88
N THR A 181 27.78 -42.95 26.80
CA THR A 181 27.87 -43.93 27.90
C THR A 181 28.87 -43.51 28.93
#